data_a95fb3c3a2a280a7e15b3ddbc114e1a2
#
_entry.id   a95fb3c3a2a280a7e15b3ddbc114e1a2
#
_cell.length_a   1.000
_cell.length_b   1.000
_cell.length_c   1.000
_cell.angle_alpha   90.00
_cell.angle_beta   90.00
_cell.angle_gamma   90.00
#
_symmetry.space_group_name_H-M   'P 1'
#
loop_
_entity.id
_entity.type
_entity.pdbx_description
1 polymer ?
#
loop_
_entity_poly.entity_id
_entity_poly.type
_entity_poly.pdbx_seq_one_letter_code
_entity_poly.pdbx_strand_id
1 'polypeptide(L)'
;TACLLCPSGTISGIASTTCTNCEAGKYSNVEGSEICTTCPDFMTSDPGSTSCRCKDGFLSIVNPLTNEPTCTCGPGTTLENGACVSCLNGFFKSTTSLEACTSCNKFAVKNAIQSTRPLSTSPLSCMCSRGDFRVLSPPSQEDSSTNSTFVGQCLPCPEGTLCNEAGVTVENLPLKKGYWRSSQNSSNVVQCYIEDACLHAEKNVEA
;
A
#
# COMPACT_ATOMS: atom_id res chain seq x y z
N THR A 1 -28.72 16.22 -50.76
CA THR A 1 -28.29 15.23 -49.77
C THR A 1 -27.63 15.99 -48.64
N ALA A 2 -28.25 15.98 -47.47
CA ALA A 2 -27.69 16.61 -46.27
C ALA A 2 -26.44 15.81 -45.82
N CYS A 3 -25.34 16.50 -45.50
CA CYS A 3 -24.21 15.89 -44.85
C CYS A 3 -24.59 15.59 -43.39
N LEU A 4 -24.52 14.34 -42.98
CA LEU A 4 -24.69 13.93 -41.59
C LEU A 4 -23.34 13.94 -40.91
N LEU A 5 -23.29 14.52 -39.71
CA LEU A 5 -22.08 14.47 -38.87
C LEU A 5 -21.83 13.04 -38.37
N CYS A 6 -20.60 12.61 -38.33
CA CYS A 6 -20.25 11.33 -37.74
C CYS A 6 -20.53 11.38 -36.22
N PRO A 7 -21.09 10.30 -35.65
CA PRO A 7 -21.34 10.25 -34.22
C PRO A 7 -20.04 10.29 -33.41
N SER A 8 -20.10 10.72 -32.13
CA SER A 8 -18.98 10.66 -31.22
C SER A 8 -18.42 9.24 -31.18
N GLY A 9 -17.10 9.11 -30.98
CA GLY A 9 -16.34 7.84 -31.09
C GLY A 9 -15.88 7.53 -32.51
N THR A 10 -16.34 8.30 -33.51
CA THR A 10 -15.97 8.12 -34.92
C THR A 10 -15.48 9.43 -35.54
N ILE A 11 -14.76 9.32 -36.62
CA ILE A 11 -14.25 10.45 -37.42
C ILE A 11 -14.55 10.22 -38.89
N SER A 12 -14.58 11.31 -39.69
CA SER A 12 -14.56 11.23 -41.16
C SER A 12 -13.50 12.15 -41.72
N GLY A 13 -12.81 11.68 -42.76
CA GLY A 13 -11.93 12.54 -43.55
C GLY A 13 -12.72 13.49 -44.48
N ILE A 14 -12.03 14.45 -45.05
CA ILE A 14 -12.59 15.42 -46.00
C ILE A 14 -13.25 14.65 -47.17
N ALA A 15 -14.49 14.99 -47.46
CA ALA A 15 -15.29 14.37 -48.52
C ALA A 15 -15.54 12.84 -48.35
N SER A 16 -15.38 12.30 -47.16
CA SER A 16 -15.73 10.91 -46.86
C SER A 16 -17.23 10.74 -46.74
N THR A 17 -17.73 9.63 -47.26
CA THR A 17 -19.15 9.22 -47.13
C THR A 17 -19.35 8.23 -45.97
N THR A 18 -18.27 7.86 -45.26
CA THR A 18 -18.30 6.87 -44.19
C THR A 18 -17.58 7.39 -42.95
N CYS A 19 -18.11 7.04 -41.78
CA CYS A 19 -17.49 7.30 -40.48
C CYS A 19 -16.60 6.11 -40.10
N THR A 20 -15.41 6.39 -39.56
CA THR A 20 -14.45 5.39 -39.12
C THR A 20 -14.31 5.48 -37.59
N ASN A 21 -14.36 4.35 -36.89
CA ASN A 21 -14.16 4.29 -35.46
C ASN A 21 -12.76 4.79 -35.08
N CYS A 22 -12.64 5.52 -33.97
CA CYS A 22 -11.37 5.76 -33.36
C CYS A 22 -10.71 4.43 -32.99
N GLU A 23 -9.42 4.30 -33.20
CA GLU A 23 -8.66 3.12 -32.85
C GLU A 23 -8.57 2.99 -31.31
N ALA A 24 -8.23 1.79 -30.84
CA ALA A 24 -7.93 1.57 -29.40
C ALA A 24 -6.87 2.55 -28.89
N GLY A 25 -7.06 3.09 -27.69
CA GLY A 25 -6.19 4.13 -27.11
C GLY A 25 -6.47 5.55 -27.61
N LYS A 26 -7.51 5.72 -28.46
CA LYS A 26 -7.97 7.04 -28.95
C LYS A 26 -9.49 7.16 -28.79
N TYR A 27 -9.98 8.38 -28.68
CA TYR A 27 -11.41 8.66 -28.50
C TYR A 27 -11.83 9.93 -29.26
N SER A 28 -13.12 10.10 -29.44
CA SER A 28 -13.72 11.37 -29.89
C SER A 28 -15.00 11.61 -29.07
N ASN A 29 -15.06 12.68 -28.31
CA ASN A 29 -16.23 13.05 -27.49
C ASN A 29 -17.19 14.00 -28.19
N VAL A 30 -16.89 14.40 -29.45
CA VAL A 30 -17.66 15.38 -30.21
C VAL A 30 -18.12 14.74 -31.54
N GLU A 31 -19.37 15.01 -31.92
CA GLU A 31 -19.87 14.63 -33.24
C GLU A 31 -19.19 15.46 -34.33
N GLY A 32 -18.96 14.86 -35.48
CA GLY A 32 -18.34 15.50 -36.64
C GLY A 32 -16.85 15.77 -36.48
N SER A 33 -16.17 15.12 -35.54
CA SER A 33 -14.71 15.24 -35.35
C SER A 33 -13.97 14.74 -36.60
N GLU A 34 -12.91 15.44 -36.94
CA GLU A 34 -11.99 15.06 -38.04
C GLU A 34 -10.84 14.18 -37.54
N ILE A 35 -10.54 14.24 -36.23
CA ILE A 35 -9.43 13.53 -35.60
C ILE A 35 -9.88 12.84 -34.32
N CYS A 36 -9.24 11.70 -34.01
CA CYS A 36 -9.36 11.04 -32.73
C CYS A 36 -8.28 11.56 -31.78
N THR A 37 -8.64 11.89 -30.55
CA THR A 37 -7.74 12.33 -29.51
C THR A 37 -7.09 11.11 -28.84
N THR A 38 -5.78 11.13 -28.64
CA THR A 38 -5.06 10.08 -27.92
C THR A 38 -5.37 10.14 -26.43
N CYS A 39 -5.60 8.99 -25.81
CA CYS A 39 -5.80 8.90 -24.38
C CYS A 39 -4.56 9.38 -23.62
N PRO A 40 -4.75 10.09 -22.49
CA PRO A 40 -3.66 10.47 -21.59
C PRO A 40 -2.87 9.27 -21.06
N ASP A 41 -1.75 9.54 -20.39
CA ASP A 41 -0.91 8.51 -19.77
C ASP A 41 -1.72 7.63 -18.82
N PHE A 42 -1.41 6.34 -18.82
CA PHE A 42 -2.07 5.29 -18.02
C PHE A 42 -3.56 5.08 -18.33
N MET A 43 -4.08 5.73 -19.38
CA MET A 43 -5.42 5.52 -19.89
C MET A 43 -5.44 4.74 -21.21
N THR A 44 -6.59 4.16 -21.50
CA THR A 44 -6.87 3.48 -22.74
C THR A 44 -8.36 3.62 -23.12
N SER A 45 -8.71 3.22 -24.33
CA SER A 45 -10.09 3.14 -24.80
C SER A 45 -10.24 1.97 -25.78
N ASP A 46 -11.45 1.46 -25.90
CA ASP A 46 -11.80 0.50 -26.94
C ASP A 46 -12.06 1.22 -28.26
N PRO A 47 -12.00 0.54 -29.44
CA PRO A 47 -12.31 1.16 -30.69
C PRO A 47 -13.74 1.78 -30.71
N GLY A 48 -13.85 2.99 -31.21
CA GLY A 48 -15.12 3.72 -31.25
C GLY A 48 -15.56 4.36 -29.93
N SER A 49 -14.67 4.47 -28.96
CA SER A 49 -14.96 5.06 -27.63
C SER A 49 -15.09 6.58 -27.72
N THR A 50 -15.95 7.11 -26.83
CA THR A 50 -16.16 8.55 -26.64
C THR A 50 -15.33 9.14 -25.50
N SER A 51 -14.67 8.30 -24.70
CA SER A 51 -13.83 8.70 -23.56
C SER A 51 -12.77 7.64 -23.27
N CYS A 52 -11.78 8.01 -22.47
CA CYS A 52 -10.75 7.09 -21.99
C CYS A 52 -11.08 6.57 -20.59
N ARG A 53 -10.61 5.36 -20.29
CA ARG A 53 -10.63 4.73 -18.95
C ARG A 53 -9.23 4.39 -18.50
N CYS A 54 -9.00 4.26 -17.22
CA CYS A 54 -7.72 3.82 -16.72
C CYS A 54 -7.40 2.40 -17.23
N LYS A 55 -6.12 2.14 -17.49
CA LYS A 55 -5.61 0.79 -17.75
C LYS A 55 -5.82 -0.08 -16.52
N ASP A 56 -5.88 -1.39 -16.72
CA ASP A 56 -6.05 -2.35 -15.64
C ASP A 56 -4.96 -2.19 -14.58
N GLY A 57 -5.34 -2.28 -13.32
CA GLY A 57 -4.45 -2.10 -12.16
C GLY A 57 -4.31 -0.64 -11.69
N PHE A 58 -4.79 0.35 -12.46
CA PHE A 58 -4.83 1.74 -12.03
C PHE A 58 -6.18 2.11 -11.42
N LEU A 59 -6.15 3.01 -10.44
CA LEU A 59 -7.34 3.64 -9.89
C LEU A 59 -7.64 4.95 -10.62
N SER A 60 -8.92 5.18 -10.91
CA SER A 60 -9.39 6.46 -11.42
C SER A 60 -9.70 7.39 -10.24
N ILE A 61 -9.10 8.56 -10.25
CA ILE A 61 -9.39 9.66 -9.32
C ILE A 61 -9.73 10.91 -10.10
N VAL A 62 -10.48 11.82 -9.51
CA VAL A 62 -10.76 13.13 -10.11
C VAL A 62 -9.70 14.12 -9.61
N ASN A 63 -9.01 14.78 -10.53
CA ASN A 63 -8.08 15.86 -10.18
C ASN A 63 -8.89 17.04 -9.64
N PRO A 64 -8.68 17.49 -8.38
CA PRO A 64 -9.48 18.54 -7.77
C PRO A 64 -9.30 19.91 -8.43
N LEU A 65 -8.23 20.12 -9.19
CA LEU A 65 -7.94 21.40 -9.86
C LEU A 65 -8.56 21.48 -11.25
N THR A 66 -8.52 20.38 -12.02
CA THR A 66 -9.01 20.34 -13.41
C THR A 66 -10.39 19.70 -13.54
N ASN A 67 -10.85 19.02 -12.50
CA ASN A 67 -12.07 18.19 -12.49
C ASN A 67 -12.06 17.08 -13.55
N GLU A 68 -10.87 16.68 -14.04
CA GLU A 68 -10.68 15.63 -15.02
C GLU A 68 -10.28 14.32 -14.35
N PRO A 69 -10.68 13.16 -14.93
CA PRO A 69 -10.25 11.87 -14.43
C PRO A 69 -8.75 11.68 -14.70
N THR A 70 -8.02 11.23 -13.71
CA THR A 70 -6.61 10.85 -13.79
C THR A 70 -6.40 9.46 -13.22
N CYS A 71 -5.38 8.76 -13.72
CA CYS A 71 -5.09 7.39 -13.29
C CYS A 71 -3.86 7.36 -12.39
N THR A 72 -3.95 6.61 -11.32
CA THR A 72 -2.90 6.53 -10.29
C THR A 72 -2.85 5.13 -9.67
N CYS A 73 -1.78 4.84 -8.94
CA CYS A 73 -1.66 3.62 -8.18
C CYS A 73 -2.34 3.75 -6.81
N GLY A 74 -3.01 2.69 -6.38
CA GLY A 74 -3.66 2.62 -5.07
C GLY A 74 -2.68 2.43 -3.91
N PRO A 75 -3.20 2.47 -2.67
CA PRO A 75 -2.41 2.11 -1.50
C PRO A 75 -1.84 0.69 -1.64
N GLY A 76 -0.63 0.47 -1.11
CA GLY A 76 0.08 -0.80 -1.20
C GLY A 76 0.70 -1.09 -2.58
N THR A 77 0.59 -0.18 -3.54
CA THR A 77 1.15 -0.35 -4.89
C THR A 77 1.97 0.86 -5.34
N THR A 78 2.94 0.65 -6.21
CA THR A 78 3.82 1.67 -6.81
C THR A 78 3.84 1.53 -8.33
N LEU A 79 4.18 2.62 -9.01
CA LEU A 79 4.37 2.59 -10.46
C LEU A 79 5.74 1.99 -10.79
N GLU A 80 5.75 0.89 -11.54
CA GLU A 80 6.95 0.27 -12.05
C GLU A 80 6.72 -0.22 -13.49
N ASN A 81 7.60 0.15 -14.41
CA ASN A 81 7.50 -0.21 -15.84
C ASN A 81 6.14 0.07 -16.48
N GLY A 82 5.46 1.15 -16.06
CA GLY A 82 4.17 1.55 -16.61
C GLY A 82 2.96 0.78 -16.10
N ALA A 83 3.12 0.02 -15.01
CA ALA A 83 2.06 -0.70 -14.32
C ALA A 83 2.10 -0.44 -12.81
N CYS A 84 0.96 -0.55 -12.13
CA CYS A 84 0.92 -0.52 -10.68
C CYS A 84 1.20 -1.92 -10.13
N VAL A 85 2.32 -2.06 -9.43
CA VAL A 85 2.76 -3.33 -8.82
C VAL A 85 2.73 -3.23 -7.30
N SER A 86 2.56 -4.36 -6.62
CA SER A 86 2.57 -4.41 -5.15
C SER A 86 3.88 -3.94 -4.57
N CYS A 87 3.84 -3.22 -3.45
CA CYS A 87 5.03 -2.91 -2.68
C CYS A 87 5.79 -4.20 -2.33
N LEU A 88 7.11 -4.15 -2.43
CA LEU A 88 7.98 -5.24 -2.01
C LEU A 88 7.93 -5.44 -0.48
N ASN A 89 8.38 -6.61 -0.04
CA ASN A 89 8.54 -6.87 1.39
C ASN A 89 9.46 -5.82 2.04
N GLY A 90 9.08 -5.33 3.20
CA GLY A 90 9.78 -4.24 3.89
C GLY A 90 9.34 -2.84 3.47
N PHE A 91 8.32 -2.74 2.61
CA PHE A 91 7.77 -1.46 2.17
C PHE A 91 6.25 -1.42 2.33
N PHE A 92 5.72 -0.23 2.50
CA PHE A 92 4.27 0.04 2.54
C PHE A 92 3.94 1.35 1.81
N LYS A 93 2.68 1.55 1.48
CA LYS A 93 2.18 2.81 0.93
C LYS A 93 0.74 3.03 1.35
N SER A 94 0.50 4.11 2.10
CA SER A 94 -0.84 4.46 2.61
C SER A 94 -1.62 5.37 1.66
N THR A 95 -0.95 6.00 0.72
CA THR A 95 -1.51 7.03 -0.15
C THR A 95 -1.86 6.48 -1.54
N THR A 96 -2.82 7.14 -2.18
CA THR A 96 -3.14 6.95 -3.59
C THR A 96 -2.30 7.94 -4.40
N SER A 97 -1.20 7.47 -4.99
CA SER A 97 -0.26 8.28 -5.78
C SER A 97 0.61 7.40 -6.68
N LEU A 98 1.35 8.00 -7.62
CA LEU A 98 2.34 7.30 -8.45
C LEU A 98 3.71 7.16 -7.75
N GLU A 99 3.85 7.71 -6.55
CA GLU A 99 5.10 7.67 -5.78
C GLU A 99 5.48 6.27 -5.38
N ALA A 100 6.78 6.10 -5.07
CA ALA A 100 7.33 4.84 -4.59
C ALA A 100 6.81 4.46 -3.20
N CYS A 101 6.81 3.16 -2.92
CA CYS A 101 6.52 2.64 -1.59
C CYS A 101 7.56 3.11 -0.57
N THR A 102 7.11 3.34 0.65
CA THR A 102 7.94 3.80 1.77
C THR A 102 8.56 2.60 2.48
N SER A 103 9.86 2.66 2.75
CA SER A 103 10.54 1.62 3.51
C SER A 103 10.11 1.60 4.97
N CYS A 104 9.85 0.42 5.51
CA CYS A 104 9.54 0.22 6.93
C CYS A 104 10.64 0.77 7.85
N ASN A 105 11.91 0.61 7.47
CA ASN A 105 13.05 1.06 8.28
C ASN A 105 13.17 2.57 8.38
N LYS A 106 12.64 3.30 7.39
CA LYS A 106 12.84 4.75 7.31
C LYS A 106 11.82 5.55 8.13
N PHE A 107 10.57 5.09 8.22
CA PHE A 107 9.47 5.94 8.70
C PHE A 107 8.56 5.29 9.74
N ALA A 108 8.52 3.96 9.86
CA ALA A 108 7.50 3.31 10.67
C ALA A 108 8.05 2.56 11.89
N VAL A 109 9.06 1.74 11.69
CA VAL A 109 9.64 0.91 12.75
C VAL A 109 11.14 0.85 12.56
N LYS A 110 11.91 1.38 13.50
CA LYS A 110 13.37 1.31 13.47
C LYS A 110 13.81 -0.14 13.50
N ASN A 111 14.70 -0.53 12.58
CA ASN A 111 15.20 -1.90 12.40
C ASN A 111 14.13 -2.94 11.97
N ALA A 112 12.98 -2.51 11.46
CA ALA A 112 12.04 -3.42 10.83
C ALA A 112 12.59 -3.92 9.48
N ILE A 113 12.61 -5.21 9.28
CA ILE A 113 13.19 -5.80 8.07
C ILE A 113 12.12 -6.31 7.11
N GLN A 114 10.89 -6.50 7.56
CA GLN A 114 9.84 -7.07 6.71
C GLN A 114 8.46 -6.42 6.94
N SER A 115 7.76 -6.17 5.84
CA SER A 115 6.30 -6.16 5.83
C SER A 115 5.87 -7.56 5.40
N THR A 116 4.89 -8.12 6.06
CA THR A 116 4.55 -9.53 5.89
C THR A 116 3.55 -9.81 4.81
N ARG A 117 2.98 -8.79 4.21
CA ARG A 117 1.91 -8.98 3.22
C ARG A 117 2.19 -8.14 1.98
N PRO A 118 2.01 -8.73 0.78
CA PRO A 118 1.84 -7.94 -0.41
C PRO A 118 0.69 -6.96 -0.18
N LEU A 119 0.74 -5.77 -0.77
CA LEU A 119 -0.24 -4.70 -0.62
C LEU A 119 -0.27 -4.07 0.79
N SER A 120 0.85 -4.00 1.49
CA SER A 120 0.93 -3.30 2.78
C SER A 120 0.57 -1.82 2.65
N THR A 121 -0.51 -1.41 3.31
CA THR A 121 -1.07 -0.05 3.20
C THR A 121 -0.79 0.81 4.43
N SER A 122 -0.21 0.24 5.48
CA SER A 122 -0.01 0.93 6.75
C SER A 122 1.39 0.67 7.32
N PRO A 123 1.99 1.65 8.02
CA PRO A 123 3.20 1.44 8.80
C PRO A 123 3.04 0.35 9.88
N LEU A 124 1.81 0.09 10.34
CA LEU A 124 1.52 -0.99 11.29
C LEU A 124 1.74 -2.39 10.71
N SER A 125 1.74 -2.51 9.38
CA SER A 125 2.07 -3.76 8.69
C SER A 125 3.56 -4.10 8.73
N CYS A 126 4.43 -3.15 9.17
CA CYS A 126 5.85 -3.38 9.33
C CYS A 126 6.10 -4.23 10.58
N MET A 127 6.88 -5.29 10.44
CA MET A 127 7.15 -6.27 11.49
C MET A 127 8.64 -6.37 11.78
N CYS A 128 8.95 -6.67 13.04
CA CYS A 128 10.30 -7.02 13.45
C CYS A 128 10.69 -8.42 12.95
N SER A 129 11.97 -8.61 12.71
CA SER A 129 12.55 -9.90 12.32
C SER A 129 12.48 -10.93 13.45
N ARG A 130 12.80 -12.18 13.11
CA ARG A 130 13.07 -13.21 14.12
C ARG A 130 14.19 -12.77 15.06
N GLY A 131 14.05 -13.05 16.34
CA GLY A 131 14.97 -12.63 17.37
C GLY A 131 14.73 -11.23 17.93
N ASP A 132 13.85 -10.45 17.28
CA ASP A 132 13.48 -9.11 17.71
C ASP A 132 11.98 -9.03 18.05
N PHE A 133 11.62 -8.09 18.90
CA PHE A 133 10.24 -7.75 19.22
C PHE A 133 9.99 -6.25 19.10
N ARG A 134 8.74 -5.88 18.80
CA ARG A 134 8.33 -4.48 18.67
C ARG A 134 7.90 -3.89 20.00
N VAL A 135 8.50 -2.75 20.34
CA VAL A 135 8.07 -1.88 21.44
C VAL A 135 7.42 -0.65 20.85
N LEU A 136 6.21 -0.31 21.27
CA LEU A 136 5.59 0.96 20.95
C LEU A 136 6.27 2.05 21.77
N SER A 137 6.92 2.99 21.11
CA SER A 137 7.42 4.19 21.80
C SER A 137 6.26 5.19 21.88
N PRO A 138 5.97 5.78 23.05
CA PRO A 138 5.11 6.96 23.10
C PRO A 138 5.73 8.04 22.20
N PRO A 139 4.93 8.87 21.53
CA PRO A 139 5.45 9.97 20.74
C PRO A 139 6.30 10.84 21.67
N SER A 140 7.62 10.81 21.49
CA SER A 140 8.53 11.70 22.18
C SER A 140 8.23 13.12 21.74
N GLN A 141 8.07 14.04 22.70
CA GLN A 141 7.69 15.44 22.50
C GLN A 141 8.77 16.29 21.79
N GLU A 142 9.80 15.70 21.21
CA GLU A 142 10.94 16.42 20.65
C GLU A 142 11.23 16.06 19.20
N ASP A 143 10.28 16.28 18.31
CA ASP A 143 10.58 16.58 16.91
C ASP A 143 9.40 17.26 16.23
N SER A 144 9.28 18.59 16.46
CA SER A 144 8.30 19.45 15.79
C SER A 144 8.58 19.64 14.29
N SER A 145 9.56 18.96 13.73
CA SER A 145 10.06 19.20 12.37
C SER A 145 9.75 18.09 11.36
N THR A 146 9.31 16.93 11.78
CA THR A 146 8.95 15.87 10.85
C THR A 146 7.63 15.23 11.25
N ASN A 147 6.66 15.30 10.37
CA ASN A 147 5.32 14.71 10.49
C ASN A 147 5.37 13.16 10.44
N SER A 148 6.39 12.53 11.04
CA SER A 148 6.57 11.09 11.08
C SER A 148 5.99 10.53 12.38
N THR A 149 4.80 9.98 12.29
CA THR A 149 4.23 9.11 13.32
C THR A 149 5.09 7.86 13.46
N PHE A 150 6.07 7.92 14.37
CA PHE A 150 6.90 6.78 14.72
C PHE A 150 6.03 5.73 15.44
N VAL A 151 5.92 4.54 14.89
CA VAL A 151 5.00 3.49 15.38
C VAL A 151 5.68 2.51 16.35
N GLY A 152 6.99 2.65 16.55
CA GLY A 152 7.76 1.80 17.47
C GLY A 152 9.13 1.44 16.93
N GLN A 153 9.87 0.66 17.70
CA GLN A 153 11.19 0.14 17.31
C GLN A 153 11.27 -1.36 17.55
N CYS A 154 12.14 -2.04 16.77
CA CYS A 154 12.50 -3.42 17.00
C CYS A 154 13.71 -3.47 17.92
N LEU A 155 13.60 -4.24 19.00
CA LEU A 155 14.65 -4.50 19.98
C LEU A 155 14.93 -6.00 20.02
N PRO A 156 16.17 -6.42 20.34
CA PRO A 156 16.47 -7.82 20.59
C PRO A 156 15.58 -8.39 21.69
N CYS A 157 15.09 -9.59 21.50
CA CYS A 157 14.24 -10.26 22.49
C CYS A 157 14.98 -10.49 23.80
N PRO A 158 14.34 -10.21 24.94
CA PRO A 158 14.91 -10.44 26.24
C PRO A 158 15.22 -11.92 26.48
N GLU A 159 16.19 -12.19 27.32
CA GLU A 159 16.44 -13.53 27.81
C GLU A 159 15.16 -14.12 28.44
N GLY A 160 14.92 -15.39 28.24
CA GLY A 160 13.70 -16.03 28.73
C GLY A 160 12.49 -15.91 27.81
N THR A 161 12.67 -15.42 26.58
CA THR A 161 11.59 -15.34 25.58
C THR A 161 11.82 -16.24 24.37
N LEU A 162 10.75 -16.46 23.58
CA LEU A 162 10.73 -17.29 22.37
C LEU A 162 10.36 -16.45 21.17
N CYS A 163 11.31 -15.69 20.60
CA CYS A 163 11.08 -14.89 19.38
C CYS A 163 11.49 -15.64 18.11
N ASN A 164 11.00 -16.85 17.95
CA ASN A 164 11.34 -17.72 16.83
C ASN A 164 10.65 -17.31 15.52
N GLU A 165 9.66 -16.44 15.61
CA GLU A 165 8.90 -15.94 14.46
C GLU A 165 9.05 -14.41 14.33
N ALA A 166 8.80 -13.91 13.11
CA ALA A 166 8.76 -12.48 12.88
C ALA A 166 7.43 -11.89 13.39
N GLY A 167 7.46 -10.61 13.77
CA GLY A 167 6.26 -9.87 14.16
C GLY A 167 5.88 -10.00 15.64
N VAL A 168 6.77 -10.49 16.47
CA VAL A 168 6.60 -10.46 17.92
C VAL A 168 6.51 -9.01 18.40
N THR A 169 5.55 -8.72 19.27
CA THR A 169 5.34 -7.43 19.93
C THR A 169 5.48 -7.59 21.43
N VAL A 170 5.61 -6.49 22.15
CA VAL A 170 5.65 -6.54 23.62
C VAL A 170 4.40 -7.22 24.20
N GLU A 171 3.24 -7.03 23.59
CA GLU A 171 1.96 -7.56 24.08
C GLU A 171 1.88 -9.09 23.94
N ASN A 172 2.36 -9.63 22.81
CA ASN A 172 2.35 -11.06 22.51
C ASN A 172 3.70 -11.75 22.72
N LEU A 173 4.63 -11.13 23.46
CA LEU A 173 5.98 -11.65 23.72
C LEU A 173 5.90 -13.02 24.41
N PRO A 174 6.28 -14.12 23.74
CA PRO A 174 6.15 -15.45 24.30
C PRO A 174 7.30 -15.73 25.28
N LEU A 175 6.98 -16.24 26.46
CA LEU A 175 7.96 -16.54 27.50
C LEU A 175 8.35 -18.03 27.48
N LYS A 176 9.58 -18.32 27.85
CA LYS A 176 10.03 -19.69 28.16
C LYS A 176 9.48 -20.12 29.53
N LYS A 177 9.39 -21.42 29.73
CA LYS A 177 9.07 -21.99 31.05
C LYS A 177 10.09 -21.48 32.10
N GLY A 178 9.62 -21.12 33.28
CA GLY A 178 10.46 -20.58 34.34
C GLY A 178 10.75 -19.09 34.25
N TYR A 179 10.07 -18.36 33.38
CA TYR A 179 10.15 -16.91 33.26
C TYR A 179 8.77 -16.25 33.37
N TRP A 180 8.74 -15.02 33.85
CA TRP A 180 7.51 -14.25 34.00
C TRP A 180 7.72 -12.75 33.72
N ARG A 181 6.65 -12.02 33.56
CA ARG A 181 6.63 -10.56 33.46
C ARG A 181 5.41 -9.97 34.18
N SER A 182 5.55 -8.74 34.70
CA SER A 182 4.53 -8.10 35.53
C SER A 182 3.24 -7.73 34.76
N SER A 183 3.34 -7.52 33.46
CA SER A 183 2.18 -7.24 32.60
C SER A 183 2.49 -7.56 31.14
N GLN A 184 1.46 -7.63 30.31
CA GLN A 184 1.60 -7.83 28.85
C GLN A 184 2.34 -6.69 28.16
N ASN A 185 2.37 -5.50 28.75
CA ASN A 185 3.06 -4.34 28.21
C ASN A 185 4.49 -4.18 28.75
N SER A 186 4.94 -5.10 29.60
CA SER A 186 6.28 -5.07 30.15
C SER A 186 7.25 -5.90 29.30
N SER A 187 8.35 -5.31 28.91
CA SER A 187 9.49 -6.01 28.31
C SER A 187 10.48 -6.53 29.36
N ASN A 188 10.25 -6.23 30.64
CA ASN A 188 11.08 -6.74 31.70
C ASN A 188 10.67 -8.18 32.04
N VAL A 189 11.47 -9.13 31.59
CA VAL A 189 11.30 -10.57 31.80
C VAL A 189 12.26 -11.02 32.88
N VAL A 190 11.75 -11.73 33.90
CA VAL A 190 12.50 -12.15 35.07
C VAL A 190 12.45 -13.67 35.21
N GLN A 191 13.56 -14.28 35.55
CA GLN A 191 13.62 -15.70 35.87
C GLN A 191 12.96 -15.97 37.22
N CYS A 192 12.15 -17.01 37.29
CA CYS A 192 11.50 -17.43 38.53
C CYS A 192 12.50 -18.14 39.44
N TYR A 193 12.45 -17.85 40.71
CA TYR A 193 13.30 -18.51 41.70
C TYR A 193 13.05 -20.02 41.77
N ILE A 194 11.78 -20.43 41.60
CA ILE A 194 11.36 -21.82 41.47
C ILE A 194 10.71 -21.94 40.08
N GLU A 195 11.25 -22.80 39.24
CA GLU A 195 10.85 -22.92 37.83
C GLU A 195 9.34 -23.25 37.68
N ASP A 196 8.82 -24.14 38.52
CA ASP A 196 7.42 -24.56 38.49
C ASP A 196 6.46 -23.56 39.20
N ALA A 197 6.94 -22.53 39.88
CA ALA A 197 6.11 -21.49 40.51
C ALA A 197 5.57 -20.50 39.48
N CYS A 198 6.21 -20.40 38.33
CA CYS A 198 5.77 -19.57 37.20
C CYS A 198 5.12 -20.44 36.11
N LEU A 199 4.09 -21.15 36.49
CA LEU A 199 3.23 -21.79 35.51
C LEU A 199 2.51 -20.68 34.74
N HIS A 200 2.91 -20.47 33.47
CA HIS A 200 2.10 -19.70 32.57
C HIS A 200 0.74 -20.36 32.49
N ALA A 201 -0.28 -19.61 32.83
CA ALA A 201 -1.60 -19.94 32.38
C ALA A 201 -1.53 -20.00 30.84
N GLU A 202 -1.40 -21.19 30.29
CA GLU A 202 -1.71 -21.48 28.90
C GLU A 202 -3.20 -21.16 28.71
N LYS A 203 -3.50 -19.86 28.54
CA LYS A 203 -4.79 -19.42 28.06
C LYS A 203 -4.56 -18.78 26.72
N ASN A 204 -4.89 -19.54 25.73
CA ASN A 204 -5.26 -19.26 24.35
C ASN A 204 -4.45 -20.06 23.31
N VAL A 205 -4.50 -21.38 23.44
CA VAL A 205 -4.47 -22.27 22.29
C VAL A 205 -5.63 -23.25 22.48
N GLU A 206 -6.82 -22.78 22.23
CA GLU A 206 -7.94 -23.66 21.87
C GLU A 206 -8.86 -22.95 20.87
N ALA A 207 -9.06 -23.67 19.75
CA ALA A 207 -9.99 -23.61 18.62
C ALA A 207 -9.49 -22.93 17.38
#